data_fc104b7facafcf6ae3b83bec8ac18b7e
#
_entry.id   fc104b7facafcf6ae3b83bec8ac18b7e
#
_cell.length_a   1.000
_cell.length_b   1.000
_cell.length_c   1.000
_cell.angle_alpha   90.00
_cell.angle_beta   90.00
_cell.angle_gamma   90.00
#
_symmetry.space_group_name_H-M   'P 1'
#
loop_
_entity.id
_entity.type
_entity.pdbx_description
1 polymer ?
#
loop_
_entity_poly.entity_id
_entity_poly.type
_entity_poly.pdbx_seq_one_letter_code
_entity_poly.pdbx_strand_id
1 'polypeptide(L)'
;MLSPDSPIPKTMPINNSADKDHDGGACAEDSGFAEAQVMESQQVVKDSDSTCSCGKLTCCVFVLYSVSLALHNMDRGWLGTPIDELNRMPQCAPPLSHLKVVPNHTVTVRTDLLREGEVPVPYPSKFKDAWDDVSVKMPCSEKNLFPMETEPIPLLKSRMNHSLTLSQEQIACLLANAFFCTFPRRNSRKSEYCNYPEINFYRLFEGPSPRKIEKFKTLLCYFRRVTQTKPKGLVTFTRQSLNNPPNWESSQTQLTRLHITCEGTIEDDGYGMLQVDFANRLVGGGVTGHGLVQEEIRFLINPELIVSRLFTEALEYNECLIITGTEQYSKYSGYAESYKWKESHNDETPRDDWQRRCTEIVAIDALKFRHFLEQFLPEKMNRELNKAYCGFFRSNANRQHLSAVATGNWGCGAFGGDTRLKALIQLMAAAEAGRDVAYFTFGDAQLMRDVHEIHTFLTKREVTVGRLYSLLNQYSSVVCKNCRTTRPDVSLYSFIYEKVSSHPTSDIHASKDSGISFSTLDSH
;
A
#
# COMPACT_ATOMS: atom_id res chain seq x y z
N MET A 1 20.97 56.52 -29.87
CA MET A 1 20.61 57.87 -29.36
C MET A 1 19.34 57.73 -28.58
N LEU A 2 19.43 58.12 -27.37
CA LEU A 2 18.45 58.14 -26.31
C LEU A 2 17.26 59.03 -26.59
N SER A 3 16.06 58.68 -26.10
CA SER A 3 15.35 59.52 -25.20
C SER A 3 14.19 58.78 -24.48
N PRO A 4 13.97 59.07 -23.20
CA PRO A 4 12.99 58.39 -22.36
C PRO A 4 11.71 59.21 -22.24
N ASP A 5 10.69 58.59 -21.69
CA ASP A 5 9.50 59.14 -21.01
C ASP A 5 8.17 58.53 -21.44
N SER A 6 7.61 57.73 -20.57
CA SER A 6 6.16 57.69 -20.37
C SER A 6 5.80 56.97 -19.06
N PRO A 7 4.71 57.37 -18.37
CA PRO A 7 4.61 57.37 -16.93
C PRO A 7 3.90 56.15 -16.32
N ILE A 8 4.18 55.96 -15.04
CA ILE A 8 3.57 55.03 -14.10
C ILE A 8 2.06 55.33 -13.93
N PRO A 9 1.14 54.35 -14.00
CA PRO A 9 -0.23 54.55 -13.54
C PRO A 9 -0.35 54.29 -12.05
N LYS A 10 -1.05 55.21 -11.42
CA LYS A 10 -1.38 55.34 -10.00
C LYS A 10 -2.27 54.20 -9.50
N THR A 11 -2.01 53.78 -8.28
CA THR A 11 -2.88 53.01 -7.38
C THR A 11 -4.31 53.57 -7.29
N MET A 12 -5.29 52.63 -7.32
CA MET A 12 -6.67 52.91 -6.89
C MET A 12 -7.06 51.95 -5.74
N PRO A 13 -8.01 52.35 -4.89
CA PRO A 13 -8.11 51.91 -3.52
C PRO A 13 -8.96 50.65 -3.30
N ILE A 14 -8.68 50.04 -2.18
CA ILE A 14 -9.39 48.93 -1.56
C ILE A 14 -10.82 49.36 -1.19
N ASN A 15 -11.84 48.67 -1.71
CA ASN A 15 -13.17 48.72 -1.15
C ASN A 15 -13.49 47.38 -0.47
N ASN A 16 -13.61 47.49 0.87
CA ASN A 16 -14.24 46.47 1.72
C ASN A 16 -15.76 46.50 1.47
N SER A 17 -16.33 45.38 1.08
CA SER A 17 -17.73 45.10 1.37
C SER A 17 -17.83 43.64 1.77
N ALA A 18 -18.28 43.43 2.98
CA ALA A 18 -18.66 42.16 3.56
C ALA A 18 -19.96 41.70 2.92
N ASP A 19 -19.96 40.48 2.44
CA ASP A 19 -21.19 39.70 2.31
C ASP A 19 -20.94 38.30 2.89
N LYS A 20 -21.74 38.03 3.91
CA LYS A 20 -21.92 36.73 4.54
C LYS A 20 -22.87 35.93 3.64
N ASP A 21 -22.45 34.77 3.19
CA ASP A 21 -23.38 33.67 2.95
C ASP A 21 -22.74 32.33 3.34
N HIS A 22 -23.42 31.69 4.23
CA HIS A 22 -23.23 30.33 4.69
C HIS A 22 -23.56 29.36 3.52
N ASP A 23 -22.67 28.42 3.16
CA ASP A 23 -23.06 27.03 3.23
C ASP A 23 -21.86 26.07 3.12
N GLY A 24 -21.95 24.99 3.85
CA GLY A 24 -20.91 24.17 4.36
C GLY A 24 -20.46 23.04 3.44
N GLY A 25 -19.19 22.79 3.49
CA GLY A 25 -18.46 21.72 2.81
C GLY A 25 -16.99 21.76 3.18
N ALA A 26 -16.68 22.03 4.43
CA ALA A 26 -15.32 22.08 4.93
C ALA A 26 -14.74 20.67 5.05
N CYS A 27 -13.68 20.40 4.31
CA CYS A 27 -12.68 19.43 4.74
C CYS A 27 -12.06 19.96 6.02
N ALA A 28 -12.52 19.46 7.17
CA ALA A 28 -11.97 19.79 8.47
C ALA A 28 -10.51 19.33 8.54
N GLU A 29 -9.63 20.30 8.68
CA GLU A 29 -8.31 20.10 9.25
C GLU A 29 -8.51 19.84 10.74
N ASP A 30 -8.37 18.60 11.18
CA ASP A 30 -8.38 18.26 12.60
C ASP A 30 -6.95 17.95 13.04
N SER A 31 -6.37 18.93 13.71
CA SER A 31 -5.15 18.80 14.49
C SER A 31 -5.53 18.27 15.88
N GLY A 32 -5.58 16.95 16.00
CA GLY A 32 -5.76 16.28 17.28
C GLY A 32 -4.53 15.45 17.61
N PHE A 33 -3.61 16.01 18.38
CA PHE A 33 -2.49 15.31 18.99
C PHE A 33 -3.00 14.40 20.11
N ALA A 34 -2.68 13.12 20.05
CA ALA A 34 -2.63 12.26 21.21
C ALA A 34 -1.17 11.84 21.41
N GLU A 35 -0.52 12.45 22.40
CA GLU A 35 0.74 12.00 22.96
C GLU A 35 0.53 10.65 23.62
N ALA A 36 1.22 9.62 23.13
CA ALA A 36 1.35 8.36 23.85
C ALA A 36 2.48 8.53 24.89
N GLN A 37 2.10 8.75 26.13
CA GLN A 37 3.02 8.64 27.27
C GLN A 37 3.37 7.19 27.49
N VAL A 38 4.67 6.90 27.41
CA VAL A 38 5.26 5.65 27.89
C VAL A 38 5.27 5.71 29.42
N MET A 39 4.42 4.93 30.08
CA MET A 39 4.51 4.68 31.51
C MET A 39 5.38 3.43 31.76
N GLU A 40 6.57 3.65 32.27
CA GLU A 40 7.35 2.62 32.96
C GLU A 40 6.64 2.25 34.26
N SER A 41 6.20 1.00 34.39
CA SER A 41 5.79 0.42 35.65
C SER A 41 6.81 -0.65 36.08
N GLN A 42 7.71 -0.27 36.95
CA GLN A 42 8.49 -1.22 37.74
C GLN A 42 7.59 -1.84 38.81
N GLN A 43 7.37 -3.14 38.76
CA GLN A 43 6.76 -3.89 39.84
C GLN A 43 7.81 -4.82 40.50
N VAL A 44 8.08 -4.49 41.75
CA VAL A 44 8.92 -5.25 42.68
C VAL A 44 8.19 -6.54 43.04
N VAL A 45 8.79 -7.69 42.76
CA VAL A 45 8.35 -9.00 43.25
C VAL A 45 8.93 -9.22 44.65
N LYS A 46 8.06 -9.41 45.64
CA LYS A 46 8.41 -9.89 46.95
C LYS A 46 8.34 -11.40 47.00
N ASP A 47 9.42 -12.00 47.45
CA ASP A 47 9.55 -13.41 47.76
C ASP A 47 8.56 -13.84 48.85
N SER A 48 7.91 -14.97 48.64
CA SER A 48 7.30 -15.76 49.71
C SER A 48 7.58 -17.24 49.46
N ASP A 49 8.43 -17.79 50.29
CA ASP A 49 8.71 -19.23 50.43
C ASP A 49 7.45 -20.03 50.78
N SER A 50 7.16 -21.07 49.99
CA SER A 50 6.42 -22.21 50.50
C SER A 50 6.84 -23.50 49.79
N THR A 51 7.43 -24.38 50.57
CA THR A 51 7.83 -25.76 50.25
C THR A 51 6.65 -26.62 49.84
N CYS A 52 6.74 -27.30 48.67
CA CYS A 52 5.90 -28.46 48.39
C CYS A 52 6.69 -29.57 47.68
N SER A 53 6.58 -30.75 48.25
CA SER A 53 7.32 -31.96 47.94
C SER A 53 6.83 -32.70 46.70
N CYS A 54 7.77 -33.22 45.94
CA CYS A 54 7.81 -34.48 45.19
C CYS A 54 6.70 -34.85 44.21
N GLY A 55 7.09 -34.94 42.94
CA GLY A 55 6.41 -35.80 41.96
C GLY A 55 6.04 -35.16 40.63
N LYS A 56 6.90 -34.37 39.98
CA LYS A 56 6.68 -33.89 38.59
C LYS A 56 7.97 -33.35 37.94
N LEU A 57 9.06 -34.09 37.96
CA LEU A 57 10.30 -33.69 37.26
C LEU A 57 10.12 -33.62 35.73
N THR A 58 9.23 -34.43 35.15
CA THR A 58 9.00 -34.44 33.68
C THR A 58 8.18 -33.25 33.20
N CYS A 59 7.27 -32.71 34.01
CA CYS A 59 6.46 -31.56 33.66
C CYS A 59 7.25 -30.24 33.73
N CYS A 60 8.15 -30.12 34.74
CA CYS A 60 9.00 -28.93 34.89
C CYS A 60 10.05 -28.79 33.78
N VAL A 61 10.59 -29.90 33.25
CA VAL A 61 11.53 -29.85 32.13
C VAL A 61 10.85 -29.38 30.84
N PHE A 62 9.61 -29.84 30.60
CA PHE A 62 8.84 -29.34 29.44
C PHE A 62 8.43 -27.87 29.57
N VAL A 63 8.06 -27.43 30.77
CA VAL A 63 7.73 -26.01 31.03
C VAL A 63 8.99 -25.15 30.97
N LEU A 64 10.12 -25.59 31.53
CA LEU A 64 11.40 -24.88 31.45
C LEU A 64 11.95 -24.86 30.01
N TYR A 65 11.74 -25.92 29.20
CA TYR A 65 12.12 -25.94 27.78
C TYR A 65 11.22 -25.02 26.97
N SER A 66 9.92 -24.99 27.26
CA SER A 66 8.98 -24.06 26.63
C SER A 66 9.23 -22.60 27.02
N VAL A 67 9.58 -22.35 28.28
CA VAL A 67 9.94 -21.01 28.79
C VAL A 67 11.32 -20.60 28.25
N SER A 68 12.29 -21.52 28.14
CA SER A 68 13.60 -21.24 27.55
C SER A 68 13.50 -20.98 26.04
N LEU A 69 12.65 -21.71 25.32
CA LEU A 69 12.33 -21.41 23.90
C LEU A 69 11.60 -20.09 23.75
N ALA A 70 10.68 -19.76 24.69
CA ALA A 70 9.98 -18.47 24.70
C ALA A 70 10.94 -17.32 25.03
N LEU A 71 11.87 -17.50 25.98
CA LEU A 71 12.90 -16.51 26.33
C LEU A 71 13.94 -16.34 25.20
N HIS A 72 14.31 -17.42 24.48
CA HIS A 72 15.22 -17.34 23.32
C HIS A 72 14.58 -16.65 22.11
N ASN A 73 13.23 -16.65 22.03
CA ASN A 73 12.50 -15.91 21.00
C ASN A 73 12.23 -14.44 21.37
N MET A 74 12.50 -14.02 22.61
CA MET A 74 12.29 -12.64 23.06
C MET A 74 13.32 -11.65 22.50
N ASP A 75 14.48 -12.12 22.01
CA ASP A 75 15.53 -11.28 21.40
C ASP A 75 15.46 -11.19 19.87
N ARG A 76 14.52 -11.88 19.24
CA ARG A 76 14.36 -11.78 17.79
C ARG A 76 13.36 -10.70 17.44
N GLY A 77 13.79 -9.73 16.65
CA GLY A 77 12.93 -8.66 16.11
C GLY A 77 11.89 -9.15 15.09
N TRP A 78 11.83 -10.48 14.80
CA TRP A 78 10.89 -11.08 13.84
C TRP A 78 10.47 -12.51 14.25
N LEU A 79 9.33 -12.98 13.69
CA LEU A 79 8.73 -14.28 13.92
C LEU A 79 8.20 -14.87 12.59
N GLY A 80 7.93 -16.19 12.58
CA GLY A 80 7.37 -16.91 11.44
C GLY A 80 8.41 -17.43 10.46
N THR A 81 8.14 -17.36 9.16
CA THR A 81 9.04 -17.78 8.09
C THR A 81 10.18 -16.78 7.90
N PRO A 82 11.45 -17.22 7.76
CA PRO A 82 12.55 -16.31 7.42
C PRO A 82 12.24 -15.50 6.16
N ILE A 83 12.56 -14.19 6.18
CA ILE A 83 12.18 -13.28 5.09
C ILE A 83 12.85 -13.66 3.76
N ASP A 84 14.02 -14.30 3.82
CA ASP A 84 14.78 -14.73 2.65
C ASP A 84 14.17 -15.97 1.95
N GLU A 85 13.27 -16.69 2.63
CA GLU A 85 12.52 -17.80 2.07
C GLU A 85 11.26 -17.35 1.30
N LEU A 86 10.88 -16.07 1.41
CA LEU A 86 9.74 -15.53 0.70
C LEU A 86 10.11 -15.16 -0.74
N ASN A 87 9.18 -15.41 -1.66
CA ASN A 87 9.39 -15.13 -3.07
C ASN A 87 9.59 -13.64 -3.35
N ARG A 88 10.59 -13.31 -4.20
CA ARG A 88 10.94 -11.94 -4.63
C ARG A 88 11.12 -11.87 -6.14
N MET A 89 10.82 -10.72 -6.74
CA MET A 89 11.23 -10.43 -8.11
C MET A 89 12.76 -10.21 -8.17
N PRO A 90 13.44 -10.58 -9.24
CA PRO A 90 12.99 -11.30 -10.44
C PRO A 90 12.96 -12.82 -10.29
N GLN A 91 13.35 -13.38 -9.16
CA GLN A 91 13.57 -14.83 -8.96
C GLN A 91 12.31 -15.66 -9.19
N CYS A 92 11.14 -15.11 -8.86
CA CYS A 92 9.85 -15.80 -9.01
C CYS A 92 9.13 -15.50 -10.34
N ALA A 93 9.53 -14.45 -11.06
CA ALA A 93 8.89 -14.11 -12.33
C ALA A 93 9.53 -14.89 -13.48
N PRO A 94 8.75 -15.55 -14.37
CA PRO A 94 9.30 -16.07 -15.60
C PRO A 94 9.88 -14.91 -16.44
N PRO A 95 10.95 -15.15 -17.23
CA PRO A 95 11.45 -14.13 -18.12
C PRO A 95 10.32 -13.66 -19.05
N LEU A 96 10.16 -12.35 -19.16
CA LEU A 96 9.15 -11.75 -20.04
C LEU A 96 9.52 -12.11 -21.49
N SER A 97 8.77 -13.04 -22.07
CA SER A 97 8.92 -13.40 -23.49
C SER A 97 8.39 -12.27 -24.36
N HIS A 98 9.23 -11.33 -24.70
CA HIS A 98 8.98 -10.17 -25.57
C HIS A 98 8.10 -9.05 -24.99
N LEU A 99 8.60 -7.84 -25.17
CA LEU A 99 7.91 -6.56 -24.93
C LEU A 99 6.70 -6.45 -25.88
N LYS A 100 5.53 -6.90 -25.45
CA LYS A 100 4.31 -6.77 -26.27
C LYS A 100 3.45 -5.66 -25.75
N VAL A 101 3.21 -4.68 -26.60
CA VAL A 101 2.15 -3.68 -26.40
C VAL A 101 0.81 -4.39 -26.64
N VAL A 102 -0.09 -4.30 -25.66
CA VAL A 102 -1.44 -4.87 -25.75
C VAL A 102 -2.47 -3.74 -25.83
N PRO A 103 -3.70 -3.98 -26.29
CA PRO A 103 -4.69 -2.92 -26.53
C PRO A 103 -5.01 -2.03 -25.31
N ASN A 104 -4.85 -2.56 -24.11
CA ASN A 104 -5.07 -1.83 -22.85
C ASN A 104 -3.76 -1.32 -22.20
N HIS A 105 -2.72 -1.12 -23.02
CA HIS A 105 -1.43 -0.63 -22.55
C HIS A 105 -0.91 0.47 -23.48
N THR A 106 -0.86 1.70 -22.99
CA THR A 106 -0.24 2.83 -23.69
C THR A 106 1.24 2.90 -23.36
N VAL A 107 2.09 2.89 -24.38
CA VAL A 107 3.54 3.00 -24.23
C VAL A 107 4.02 4.20 -25.02
N THR A 108 4.73 5.12 -24.38
CA THR A 108 5.15 6.40 -24.96
C THR A 108 6.54 6.37 -25.60
N VAL A 109 7.21 5.22 -25.58
CA VAL A 109 8.56 5.03 -26.13
C VAL A 109 8.59 3.92 -27.16
N ARG A 110 9.58 3.99 -28.07
CA ARG A 110 9.87 2.98 -29.09
C ARG A 110 10.41 1.71 -28.44
N THR A 111 9.56 0.69 -28.25
CA THR A 111 9.95 -0.59 -27.65
C THR A 111 10.89 -1.41 -28.53
N ASP A 112 10.81 -1.22 -29.85
CA ASP A 112 11.68 -1.83 -30.86
C ASP A 112 13.12 -1.29 -30.81
N LEU A 113 13.32 -0.10 -30.27
CA LEU A 113 14.62 0.55 -30.08
C LEU A 113 15.14 0.47 -28.65
N LEU A 114 14.42 -0.16 -27.74
CA LEU A 114 14.85 -0.27 -26.35
C LEU A 114 16.08 -1.14 -26.24
N ARG A 115 17.15 -0.59 -25.61
CA ARG A 115 18.40 -1.28 -25.34
C ARG A 115 18.82 -1.06 -23.91
N GLU A 116 19.43 -2.08 -23.32
CA GLU A 116 20.00 -1.97 -21.98
C GLU A 116 21.07 -0.89 -21.93
N GLY A 117 20.99 -0.04 -20.92
CA GLY A 117 21.94 1.05 -20.70
C GLY A 117 21.78 2.27 -21.60
N GLU A 118 20.84 2.28 -22.55
CA GLU A 118 20.52 3.42 -23.39
C GLU A 118 19.32 4.20 -22.89
N VAL A 119 19.22 5.47 -23.28
CA VAL A 119 18.03 6.29 -22.97
C VAL A 119 16.90 5.85 -23.90
N PRO A 120 15.71 5.52 -23.38
CA PRO A 120 14.58 5.11 -24.19
C PRO A 120 14.16 6.21 -25.19
N VAL A 121 13.97 5.83 -26.45
CA VAL A 121 13.59 6.76 -27.52
C VAL A 121 12.07 6.98 -27.48
N PRO A 122 11.58 8.22 -27.35
CA PRO A 122 10.15 8.52 -27.43
C PRO A 122 9.59 8.19 -28.81
N TYR A 123 8.29 7.86 -28.89
CA TYR A 123 7.60 7.87 -30.18
C TYR A 123 7.57 9.29 -30.72
N PRO A 124 7.94 9.52 -32.00
CA PRO A 124 7.72 10.81 -32.65
C PRO A 124 6.23 10.98 -32.85
N SER A 125 5.57 11.75 -32.00
CA SER A 125 4.17 12.05 -32.19
C SER A 125 4.00 13.16 -33.22
N LYS A 126 3.01 13.01 -34.09
CA LYS A 126 2.42 14.13 -34.79
C LYS A 126 1.49 14.83 -33.80
N PHE A 127 2.06 15.72 -32.99
CA PHE A 127 1.35 16.43 -31.96
C PHE A 127 0.12 17.12 -32.56
N LYS A 128 -1.06 16.70 -32.12
CA LYS A 128 -2.27 17.52 -32.13
C LYS A 128 -2.51 17.88 -30.66
N ASP A 129 -2.71 19.16 -30.38
CA ASP A 129 -3.24 19.62 -29.10
C ASP A 129 -4.55 18.89 -28.80
N ALA A 130 -4.46 17.68 -28.26
CA ALA A 130 -5.61 16.93 -27.81
C ALA A 130 -5.98 17.42 -26.40
N TRP A 131 -6.60 18.61 -26.34
CA TRP A 131 -7.28 19.11 -25.14
C TRP A 131 -8.63 18.43 -25.00
N ASP A 132 -8.64 17.11 -25.11
CA ASP A 132 -9.84 16.31 -24.96
C ASP A 132 -10.02 15.82 -23.50
N ASP A 133 -11.19 15.24 -23.23
CA ASP A 133 -11.55 14.76 -21.89
C ASP A 133 -10.92 13.39 -21.56
N VAL A 134 -10.09 12.84 -22.44
CA VAL A 134 -9.49 11.51 -22.29
C VAL A 134 -7.97 11.55 -22.07
N SER A 135 -7.34 12.70 -22.34
CA SER A 135 -5.90 12.89 -22.22
C SER A 135 -5.54 13.97 -21.20
N VAL A 136 -4.30 13.91 -20.72
CA VAL A 136 -3.75 14.91 -19.81
C VAL A 136 -3.63 16.25 -20.53
N LYS A 137 -4.15 17.32 -19.93
CA LYS A 137 -3.93 18.69 -20.42
C LYS A 137 -2.54 19.16 -20.05
N MET A 138 -1.70 19.28 -21.06
CA MET A 138 -0.31 19.71 -20.92
C MET A 138 -0.21 21.23 -20.75
N PRO A 139 0.91 21.76 -20.20
CA PRO A 139 1.15 23.20 -20.15
C PRO A 139 1.17 23.77 -21.58
N CYS A 140 0.27 24.71 -21.87
CA CYS A 140 0.27 25.42 -23.15
C CYS A 140 1.45 26.36 -23.23
N SER A 141 2.35 26.13 -24.17
CA SER A 141 3.33 27.11 -24.62
C SER A 141 3.51 26.92 -26.11
N GLU A 142 3.31 27.97 -26.89
CA GLU A 142 3.65 28.02 -28.32
C GLU A 142 5.14 27.72 -28.58
N LYS A 143 5.96 27.68 -27.55
CA LYS A 143 7.41 27.43 -27.59
C LYS A 143 7.84 26.12 -26.90
N ASN A 144 6.97 25.13 -26.87
CA ASN A 144 7.28 23.78 -26.34
C ASN A 144 8.22 23.80 -25.12
N LEU A 145 7.64 23.96 -23.90
CA LEU A 145 8.34 23.63 -22.64
C LEU A 145 8.62 22.12 -22.53
N PHE A 146 8.05 21.34 -23.44
CA PHE A 146 8.37 19.95 -23.68
C PHE A 146 9.18 19.86 -24.98
N PRO A 147 10.48 19.59 -24.91
CA PRO A 147 11.31 19.41 -26.11
C PRO A 147 11.00 18.10 -26.85
N MET A 148 10.03 17.33 -26.40
CA MET A 148 9.66 16.05 -26.98
C MET A 148 8.20 16.06 -27.40
N GLU A 149 7.99 15.83 -28.68
CA GLU A 149 6.68 15.47 -29.23
C GLU A 149 6.28 14.13 -28.57
N THR A 150 5.41 14.16 -27.57
CA THR A 150 4.93 12.97 -26.88
C THR A 150 3.55 12.57 -27.37
N GLU A 151 3.31 11.26 -27.48
CA GLU A 151 1.95 10.76 -27.61
C GLU A 151 1.06 11.33 -26.49
N PRO A 152 -0.21 11.65 -26.72
CA PRO A 152 -1.11 12.09 -25.69
C PRO A 152 -1.13 11.10 -24.52
N ILE A 153 -0.91 11.61 -23.30
CA ILE A 153 -0.94 10.78 -22.09
C ILE A 153 -2.40 10.56 -21.70
N PRO A 154 -2.92 9.32 -21.73
CA PRO A 154 -4.31 9.05 -21.39
C PRO A 154 -4.56 9.25 -19.89
N LEU A 155 -5.74 9.72 -19.54
CA LEU A 155 -6.22 9.70 -18.17
C LEU A 155 -6.60 8.26 -17.79
N LEU A 156 -6.10 7.78 -16.67
CA LEU A 156 -6.51 6.51 -16.07
C LEU A 156 -7.79 6.73 -15.27
N LYS A 157 -8.92 6.69 -15.96
CA LYS A 157 -10.25 6.96 -15.40
C LYS A 157 -10.76 5.77 -14.57
N SER A 158 -11.73 6.04 -13.70
CA SER A 158 -12.46 5.03 -12.94
C SER A 158 -12.98 3.91 -13.85
N ARG A 159 -12.90 2.67 -13.35
CA ARG A 159 -13.31 1.42 -14.02
C ARG A 159 -12.47 1.02 -15.24
N MET A 160 -11.38 1.70 -15.51
CA MET A 160 -10.43 1.27 -16.54
C MET A 160 -9.49 0.19 -16.00
N ASN A 161 -9.28 -0.86 -16.81
CA ASN A 161 -8.14 -1.77 -16.66
C ASN A 161 -7.13 -1.38 -17.74
N HIS A 162 -6.26 -0.43 -17.40
CA HIS A 162 -5.33 0.16 -18.39
C HIS A 162 -3.96 0.42 -17.76
N SER A 163 -2.92 0.19 -18.54
CA SER A 163 -1.54 0.46 -18.19
C SER A 163 -0.99 1.61 -19.02
N LEU A 164 -0.14 2.43 -18.39
CA LEU A 164 0.59 3.52 -19.00
C LEU A 164 2.07 3.36 -18.68
N THR A 165 2.93 3.27 -19.69
CA THR A 165 4.38 3.22 -19.52
C THR A 165 5.03 4.47 -20.06
N LEU A 166 5.82 5.12 -19.21
CA LEU A 166 6.61 6.31 -19.48
C LEU A 166 8.10 6.03 -19.24
N SER A 167 8.99 6.75 -19.93
CA SER A 167 10.38 6.75 -19.53
C SER A 167 10.60 7.59 -18.27
N GLN A 168 11.61 7.24 -17.47
CA GLN A 168 12.02 8.04 -16.32
C GLN A 168 12.38 9.49 -16.73
N GLU A 169 12.92 9.70 -17.95
CA GLU A 169 13.20 11.03 -18.48
C GLU A 169 11.90 11.83 -18.74
N GLN A 170 10.87 11.21 -19.34
CA GLN A 170 9.55 11.84 -19.51
C GLN A 170 8.92 12.18 -18.16
N ILE A 171 9.02 11.27 -17.19
CA ILE A 171 8.53 11.51 -15.82
C ILE A 171 9.25 12.70 -15.19
N ALA A 172 10.58 12.79 -15.33
CA ALA A 172 11.35 13.90 -14.80
C ALA A 172 10.92 15.25 -15.40
N CYS A 173 10.65 15.30 -16.72
CA CYS A 173 10.08 16.46 -17.38
C CYS A 173 8.71 16.85 -16.81
N LEU A 174 7.82 15.89 -16.65
CA LEU A 174 6.48 16.14 -16.08
C LEU A 174 6.56 16.63 -14.64
N LEU A 175 7.42 16.04 -13.82
CA LEU A 175 7.64 16.47 -12.44
C LEU A 175 8.28 17.85 -12.33
N ALA A 176 9.18 18.22 -13.25
CA ALA A 176 9.73 19.57 -13.33
C ALA A 176 8.61 20.60 -13.60
N ASN A 177 7.69 20.29 -14.51
CA ASN A 177 6.52 21.14 -14.77
C ASN A 177 5.59 21.24 -13.54
N ALA A 178 5.38 20.13 -12.84
CA ALA A 178 4.63 20.14 -11.58
C ALA A 178 5.32 20.99 -10.50
N PHE A 179 6.65 20.89 -10.38
CA PHE A 179 7.44 21.65 -9.45
C PHE A 179 7.36 23.16 -9.73
N PHE A 180 7.46 23.57 -10.99
CA PHE A 180 7.30 24.97 -11.41
C PHE A 180 5.84 25.41 -11.57
N CYS A 181 4.88 24.55 -11.20
CA CYS A 181 3.44 24.85 -11.23
C CYS A 181 2.92 25.28 -12.62
N THR A 182 3.44 24.72 -13.68
CA THR A 182 3.09 25.07 -15.06
C THR A 182 1.86 24.33 -15.60
N PHE A 183 1.44 23.24 -14.96
CA PHE A 183 0.20 22.57 -15.33
C PHE A 183 -1.02 23.47 -15.07
N PRO A 184 -2.07 23.39 -15.91
CA PRO A 184 -3.33 24.07 -15.65
C PRO A 184 -3.85 23.73 -14.25
N ARG A 185 -4.25 24.75 -13.51
CA ARG A 185 -4.76 24.58 -12.15
C ARG A 185 -6.02 23.72 -12.16
N ARG A 186 -6.01 22.66 -11.41
CA ARG A 186 -7.17 21.80 -11.20
C ARG A 186 -8.09 22.45 -10.18
N ASN A 187 -9.31 22.77 -10.62
CA ASN A 187 -10.28 23.41 -9.75
C ASN A 187 -11.28 22.33 -9.27
N SER A 188 -11.25 22.00 -7.98
CA SER A 188 -12.17 21.06 -7.35
C SER A 188 -13.66 21.43 -7.47
N ARG A 189 -13.97 22.69 -7.81
CA ARG A 189 -15.35 23.15 -8.05
C ARG A 189 -15.83 22.95 -9.49
N LYS A 190 -14.95 22.59 -10.43
CA LYS A 190 -15.30 22.27 -11.81
C LYS A 190 -15.35 20.77 -11.99
N SER A 191 -16.33 20.24 -12.70
CA SER A 191 -16.58 18.81 -12.91
C SER A 191 -15.41 18.07 -13.55
N GLU A 192 -14.59 18.72 -14.34
CA GLU A 192 -13.57 18.11 -15.19
C GLU A 192 -12.45 17.39 -14.44
N TYR A 193 -11.99 17.95 -13.28
CA TYR A 193 -10.91 17.37 -12.48
C TYR A 193 -11.25 17.27 -10.98
N CYS A 194 -12.53 17.24 -10.62
CA CYS A 194 -12.94 17.18 -9.21
C CYS A 194 -12.45 15.90 -8.50
N ASN A 195 -12.25 14.81 -9.27
CA ASN A 195 -11.81 13.50 -8.78
C ASN A 195 -10.31 13.24 -9.02
N TYR A 196 -9.52 14.24 -9.37
CA TYR A 196 -8.07 14.10 -9.55
C TYR A 196 -7.32 14.85 -8.45
N PRO A 197 -6.22 14.30 -7.93
CA PRO A 197 -5.38 15.02 -6.99
C PRO A 197 -4.69 16.21 -7.67
N GLU A 198 -4.32 17.23 -6.88
CA GLU A 198 -3.50 18.34 -7.38
C GLU A 198 -2.08 17.83 -7.70
N ILE A 199 -1.58 18.21 -8.86
CA ILE A 199 -0.24 17.84 -9.32
C ILE A 199 0.81 18.92 -9.04
N ASN A 200 0.42 20.20 -9.09
CA ASN A 200 1.34 21.31 -8.89
C ASN A 200 1.79 21.42 -7.43
N PHE A 201 3.06 21.80 -7.22
CA PHE A 201 3.66 21.87 -5.90
C PHE A 201 3.42 23.20 -5.15
N TYR A 202 2.52 24.06 -5.62
CA TYR A 202 2.33 25.38 -5.02
C TYR A 202 2.07 25.34 -3.50
N ARG A 203 1.32 24.36 -2.99
CA ARG A 203 1.09 24.19 -1.54
C ARG A 203 2.37 23.86 -0.76
N LEU A 204 3.36 23.25 -1.40
CA LEU A 204 4.66 22.99 -0.79
C LEU A 204 5.41 24.30 -0.56
N PHE A 205 5.23 25.29 -1.46
CA PHE A 205 5.87 26.61 -1.38
C PHE A 205 5.16 27.59 -0.42
N GLU A 206 3.91 27.32 -0.05
CA GLU A 206 3.13 28.17 0.84
C GLU A 206 3.56 28.01 2.31
N GLY A 207 3.95 29.11 2.94
CA GLY A 207 4.23 29.22 4.37
C GLY A 207 5.46 28.46 4.87
N PRO A 208 6.06 28.88 5.97
CA PRO A 208 7.20 28.23 6.58
C PRO A 208 6.77 26.95 7.32
N SER A 209 7.50 25.85 7.11
CA SER A 209 7.31 24.61 7.83
C SER A 209 8.60 23.79 7.80
N PRO A 210 9.14 23.36 8.95
CA PRO A 210 10.31 22.48 9.00
C PRO A 210 10.12 21.19 8.19
N ARG A 211 8.92 20.59 8.22
CA ARG A 211 8.59 19.40 7.42
C ARG A 211 8.71 19.65 5.93
N LYS A 212 8.23 20.79 5.45
CA LYS A 212 8.34 21.15 4.03
C LYS A 212 9.80 21.32 3.59
N ILE A 213 10.67 21.81 4.45
CA ILE A 213 12.10 21.91 4.17
C ILE A 213 12.70 20.52 3.95
N GLU A 214 12.36 19.53 4.78
CA GLU A 214 12.84 18.15 4.59
C GLU A 214 12.27 17.52 3.31
N LYS A 215 11.01 17.78 2.98
CA LYS A 215 10.44 17.40 1.68
C LYS A 215 11.21 18.02 0.51
N PHE A 216 11.54 19.29 0.59
CA PHE A 216 12.34 19.96 -0.43
C PHE A 216 13.70 19.33 -0.61
N LYS A 217 14.41 19.02 0.48
CA LYS A 217 15.71 18.33 0.40
C LYS A 217 15.60 17.02 -0.39
N THR A 218 14.55 16.24 -0.10
CA THR A 218 14.30 14.95 -0.75
C THR A 218 14.00 15.13 -2.25
N LEU A 219 13.13 16.10 -2.61
CA LEU A 219 12.78 16.38 -4.00
C LEU A 219 13.94 16.98 -4.79
N LEU A 220 14.71 17.89 -4.17
CA LEU A 220 15.88 18.48 -4.82
C LEU A 220 17.00 17.44 -5.03
N CYS A 221 17.12 16.44 -4.16
CA CYS A 221 18.00 15.29 -4.38
C CYS A 221 17.63 14.57 -5.70
N TYR A 222 16.34 14.30 -5.93
CA TYR A 222 15.86 13.71 -7.17
C TYR A 222 16.19 14.57 -8.39
N PHE A 223 15.78 15.85 -8.38
CA PHE A 223 16.02 16.75 -9.52
C PHE A 223 17.51 16.91 -9.82
N ARG A 224 18.35 17.03 -8.79
CA ARG A 224 19.81 17.06 -8.95
C ARG A 224 20.31 15.81 -9.68
N ARG A 225 19.85 14.62 -9.30
CA ARG A 225 20.32 13.37 -9.90
C ARG A 225 19.91 13.23 -11.36
N VAL A 226 18.64 13.47 -11.68
CA VAL A 226 18.13 13.32 -13.05
C VAL A 226 18.66 14.38 -14.02
N THR A 227 19.10 15.53 -13.50
CA THR A 227 19.76 16.56 -14.32
C THR A 227 21.25 16.30 -14.52
N GLN A 228 21.92 15.65 -13.55
CA GLN A 228 23.32 15.26 -13.69
C GLN A 228 23.51 14.05 -14.59
N THR A 229 22.60 13.09 -14.50
CA THR A 229 22.65 11.84 -15.28
C THR A 229 21.25 11.50 -15.76
N LYS A 230 21.07 11.46 -17.09
CA LYS A 230 19.79 11.08 -17.68
C LYS A 230 19.38 9.68 -17.24
N PRO A 231 18.18 9.52 -16.66
CA PRO A 231 17.68 8.20 -16.28
C PRO A 231 17.35 7.37 -17.51
N LYS A 232 17.60 6.05 -17.43
CA LYS A 232 17.54 5.15 -18.58
C LYS A 232 16.41 4.12 -18.50
N GLY A 233 15.60 4.17 -17.47
CA GLY A 233 14.56 3.18 -17.21
C GLY A 233 13.16 3.59 -17.67
N LEU A 234 12.25 2.64 -17.53
CA LEU A 234 10.82 2.81 -17.73
C LEU A 234 10.08 2.63 -16.41
N VAL A 235 8.90 3.24 -16.32
CA VAL A 235 7.95 3.03 -15.22
C VAL A 235 6.57 2.78 -15.81
N THR A 236 5.90 1.74 -15.32
CA THR A 236 4.54 1.37 -15.73
C THR A 236 3.56 1.63 -14.60
N PHE A 237 2.49 2.34 -14.90
CA PHE A 237 1.36 2.62 -14.02
C PHE A 237 0.16 1.81 -14.52
N THR A 238 -0.37 0.93 -13.71
CA THR A 238 -1.51 0.07 -14.07
C THR A 238 -2.66 0.34 -13.12
N ARG A 239 -3.74 0.92 -13.63
CA ARG A 239 -5.01 0.95 -12.90
C ARG A 239 -5.70 -0.39 -13.09
N GLN A 240 -5.96 -1.08 -12.00
CA GLN A 240 -6.66 -2.36 -11.98
C GLN A 240 -8.01 -2.21 -11.30
N SER A 241 -9.06 -2.71 -11.95
CA SER A 241 -10.41 -2.79 -11.43
C SER A 241 -10.83 -4.25 -11.33
N LEU A 242 -11.33 -4.66 -10.18
CA LEU A 242 -11.78 -6.02 -9.92
C LEU A 242 -13.31 -6.07 -9.90
N ASN A 243 -13.91 -6.64 -10.95
CA ASN A 243 -15.37 -6.72 -11.07
C ASN A 243 -15.97 -7.92 -10.34
N ASN A 244 -15.19 -8.99 -10.17
CA ASN A 244 -15.63 -10.25 -9.57
C ASN A 244 -14.71 -10.59 -8.38
N PRO A 245 -15.03 -10.12 -7.16
CA PRO A 245 -14.29 -10.51 -5.97
C PRO A 245 -14.53 -12.00 -5.63
N PRO A 246 -13.66 -12.63 -4.82
CA PRO A 246 -13.88 -13.98 -4.33
C PRO A 246 -15.18 -14.10 -3.56
N ASN A 247 -15.77 -15.29 -3.60
CA ASN A 247 -16.79 -15.63 -2.62
C ASN A 247 -16.09 -16.00 -1.30
N TRP A 248 -15.96 -15.02 -0.40
CA TRP A 248 -15.25 -15.19 0.85
C TRP A 248 -15.82 -16.30 1.74
N GLU A 249 -17.13 -16.43 1.77
CA GLU A 249 -17.82 -17.38 2.65
C GLU A 249 -17.55 -18.85 2.26
N SER A 250 -17.46 -19.13 0.97
CA SER A 250 -17.24 -20.48 0.46
C SER A 250 -15.76 -20.84 0.24
N SER A 251 -14.83 -19.94 0.55
CA SER A 251 -13.40 -20.16 0.31
C SER A 251 -12.85 -21.33 1.14
N GLN A 252 -12.14 -22.22 0.45
CA GLN A 252 -11.40 -23.34 1.04
C GLN A 252 -9.90 -23.06 1.14
N THR A 253 -9.48 -21.87 0.78
CA THR A 253 -8.06 -21.46 0.82
C THR A 253 -7.58 -21.38 2.26
N GLN A 254 -6.39 -21.90 2.53
CA GLN A 254 -5.70 -21.78 3.83
C GLN A 254 -4.75 -20.57 3.81
N LEU A 255 -4.41 -20.05 5.00
CA LEU A 255 -3.44 -18.97 5.12
C LEU A 255 -2.06 -19.40 4.60
N THR A 256 -1.40 -18.47 3.91
CA THR A 256 -0.05 -18.65 3.36
C THR A 256 1.03 -18.40 4.41
N ARG A 257 2.31 -18.53 4.04
CA ARG A 257 3.42 -18.27 4.94
C ARG A 257 3.45 -16.81 5.38
N LEU A 258 3.83 -16.60 6.63
CA LEU A 258 3.96 -15.27 7.24
C LEU A 258 5.38 -15.08 7.77
N HIS A 259 6.05 -14.03 7.34
CA HIS A 259 7.13 -13.35 8.07
C HIS A 259 6.55 -12.12 8.75
N ILE A 260 6.81 -11.91 10.02
CA ILE A 260 6.37 -10.72 10.73
C ILE A 260 7.50 -10.15 11.58
N THR A 261 7.68 -8.84 11.51
CA THR A 261 8.77 -8.14 12.21
C THR A 261 8.29 -6.83 12.82
N CYS A 262 8.86 -6.45 13.95
CA CYS A 262 8.70 -5.10 14.52
C CYS A 262 9.81 -4.14 14.07
N GLU A 263 10.82 -4.63 13.38
CA GLU A 263 11.95 -3.87 12.86
C GLU A 263 11.88 -3.75 11.33
N GLY A 264 12.68 -2.84 10.77
CA GLY A 264 12.78 -2.66 9.32
C GLY A 264 11.63 -1.90 8.69
N THR A 265 11.66 -1.83 7.35
CA THR A 265 10.69 -1.09 6.53
C THR A 265 10.27 -1.88 5.30
N ILE A 266 9.11 -1.51 4.74
CA ILE A 266 8.60 -2.13 3.51
C ILE A 266 9.57 -1.91 2.34
N GLU A 267 10.14 -0.73 2.21
CA GLU A 267 11.03 -0.35 1.12
C GLU A 267 12.42 -0.99 1.20
N ASP A 268 12.96 -1.17 2.40
CA ASP A 268 14.30 -1.73 2.57
C ASP A 268 14.28 -3.28 2.64
N ASP A 269 13.44 -3.85 3.52
CA ASP A 269 13.43 -5.30 3.76
C ASP A 269 12.46 -6.05 2.85
N GLY A 270 11.38 -5.37 2.42
CA GLY A 270 10.41 -5.87 1.44
C GLY A 270 10.85 -5.70 -0.02
N TYR A 271 12.13 -5.46 -0.27
CA TYR A 271 12.64 -5.29 -1.63
C TYR A 271 12.35 -6.53 -2.50
N GLY A 272 11.96 -6.29 -3.76
CA GLY A 272 11.55 -7.37 -4.69
C GLY A 272 10.19 -8.02 -4.39
N MET A 273 9.50 -7.61 -3.32
CA MET A 273 8.13 -8.01 -3.01
C MET A 273 7.12 -7.01 -3.58
N LEU A 274 5.83 -7.38 -3.56
CA LEU A 274 4.74 -6.45 -3.81
C LEU A 274 4.58 -5.54 -2.59
N GLN A 275 5.03 -4.30 -2.70
CA GLN A 275 5.09 -3.33 -1.61
C GLN A 275 3.81 -2.52 -1.53
N VAL A 276 3.12 -2.59 -0.38
CA VAL A 276 1.86 -1.88 -0.19
C VAL A 276 2.11 -0.41 0.15
N ASP A 277 1.53 0.45 -0.64
CA ASP A 277 1.35 1.87 -0.34
C ASP A 277 -0.01 2.06 0.36
N PHE A 278 0.02 2.60 1.59
CA PHE A 278 -1.18 2.87 2.39
C PHE A 278 -1.88 4.14 1.90
N ALA A 279 -2.39 4.03 0.68
CA ALA A 279 -2.80 5.14 -0.13
C ALA A 279 -4.03 5.90 0.38
N ASN A 280 -4.10 7.17 0.00
CA ASN A 280 -5.35 7.89 -0.10
C ASN A 280 -6.06 7.49 -1.41
N ARG A 281 -7.39 7.57 -1.47
CA ARG A 281 -8.12 7.37 -2.73
C ARG A 281 -7.66 8.33 -3.85
N LEU A 282 -7.21 9.53 -3.48
CA LEU A 282 -6.46 10.45 -4.32
C LEU A 282 -4.98 10.16 -4.14
N VAL A 283 -4.45 9.23 -4.93
CA VAL A 283 -3.11 8.66 -4.77
C VAL A 283 -2.03 9.71 -4.56
N GLY A 284 -1.13 9.44 -3.62
CA GLY A 284 -0.07 10.34 -3.17
C GLY A 284 -0.49 11.31 -2.06
N GLY A 285 -1.74 11.22 -1.58
CA GLY A 285 -2.23 11.95 -0.40
C GLY A 285 -1.83 13.42 -0.38
N GLY A 286 -1.20 13.83 0.71
CA GLY A 286 -0.71 15.20 0.93
C GLY A 286 0.74 15.45 0.50
N VAL A 287 1.32 14.67 -0.42
CA VAL A 287 2.75 14.77 -0.79
C VAL A 287 3.14 16.16 -1.30
N THR A 288 2.28 16.81 -2.06
CA THR A 288 2.49 18.19 -2.57
C THR A 288 2.13 19.28 -1.55
N GLY A 289 1.78 18.91 -0.32
CA GLY A 289 1.38 19.81 0.76
C GLY A 289 1.97 19.42 2.11
N HIS A 290 1.12 19.29 3.12
CA HIS A 290 1.54 19.05 4.53
C HIS A 290 1.67 17.55 4.90
N GLY A 291 1.04 16.62 4.17
CA GLY A 291 1.06 15.20 4.47
C GLY A 291 2.48 14.63 4.51
N LEU A 292 2.77 13.77 5.49
CA LEU A 292 4.10 13.18 5.68
C LEU A 292 4.01 11.89 6.52
N VAL A 293 3.10 11.00 6.10
CA VAL A 293 2.98 9.64 6.66
C VAL A 293 3.48 8.62 5.63
N GLN A 294 3.17 7.34 5.75
CA GLN A 294 3.78 6.28 4.97
C GLN A 294 3.68 6.52 3.44
N GLU A 295 2.50 6.89 2.92
CA GLU A 295 2.30 7.17 1.50
C GLU A 295 3.16 8.35 1.01
N GLU A 296 3.12 9.48 1.74
CA GLU A 296 3.87 10.66 1.33
C GLU A 296 5.38 10.44 1.42
N ILE A 297 5.85 9.71 2.43
CA ILE A 297 7.27 9.35 2.56
C ILE A 297 7.69 8.48 1.37
N ARG A 298 6.88 7.46 1.02
CA ARG A 298 7.17 6.61 -0.13
C ARG A 298 7.24 7.41 -1.44
N PHE A 299 6.30 8.33 -1.65
CA PHE A 299 6.28 9.21 -2.82
C PHE A 299 7.44 10.22 -2.84
N LEU A 300 7.99 10.57 -1.68
CA LEU A 300 9.16 11.46 -1.60
C LEU A 300 10.46 10.72 -1.94
N ILE A 301 10.66 9.51 -1.43
CA ILE A 301 11.90 8.75 -1.69
C ILE A 301 11.92 8.11 -3.07
N ASN A 302 10.74 7.82 -3.66
CA ASN A 302 10.53 7.42 -5.05
C ASN A 302 9.72 8.50 -5.80
N PRO A 303 10.28 9.67 -6.12
CA PRO A 303 9.49 10.82 -6.61
C PRO A 303 8.74 10.57 -7.91
N GLU A 304 9.15 9.59 -8.69
CA GLU A 304 8.47 9.15 -9.92
C GLU A 304 7.03 8.72 -9.67
N LEU A 305 6.69 8.27 -8.45
CA LEU A 305 5.32 7.96 -8.04
C LEU A 305 4.41 9.19 -8.14
N ILE A 306 4.93 10.39 -7.88
CA ILE A 306 4.15 11.64 -7.84
C ILE A 306 3.48 11.92 -9.18
N VAL A 307 4.10 11.54 -10.31
CA VAL A 307 3.51 11.77 -11.64
C VAL A 307 2.16 11.07 -11.82
N SER A 308 1.90 9.98 -11.09
CA SER A 308 0.60 9.29 -11.13
C SER A 308 -0.57 10.21 -10.80
N ARG A 309 -0.36 11.24 -10.00
CA ARG A 309 -1.36 12.26 -9.66
C ARG A 309 -1.83 13.07 -10.88
N LEU A 310 -1.03 13.09 -11.93
CA LEU A 310 -1.34 13.82 -13.16
C LEU A 310 -2.48 13.14 -13.95
N PHE A 311 -2.52 11.83 -13.96
CA PHE A 311 -3.42 11.07 -14.84
C PHE A 311 -4.33 10.07 -14.11
N THR A 312 -4.15 9.82 -12.81
CA THR A 312 -4.96 8.84 -12.08
C THR A 312 -6.15 9.49 -11.39
N GLU A 313 -7.35 9.14 -11.83
CA GLU A 313 -8.59 9.50 -11.13
C GLU A 313 -8.69 8.80 -9.78
N ALA A 314 -9.38 9.38 -8.81
CA ALA A 314 -9.61 8.80 -7.49
C ALA A 314 -10.00 7.32 -7.58
N LEU A 315 -9.39 6.49 -6.74
CA LEU A 315 -9.65 5.05 -6.71
C LEU A 315 -11.06 4.76 -6.19
N GLU A 316 -11.77 3.88 -6.89
CA GLU A 316 -13.05 3.33 -6.45
C GLU A 316 -12.85 2.16 -5.49
N TYR A 317 -13.95 1.70 -4.87
CA TYR A 317 -13.91 0.67 -3.82
C TYR A 317 -13.26 -0.67 -4.24
N ASN A 318 -13.27 -0.97 -5.55
CA ASN A 318 -12.76 -2.20 -6.14
C ASN A 318 -11.55 -1.97 -7.06
N GLU A 319 -10.81 -0.90 -6.85
CA GLU A 319 -9.67 -0.52 -7.69
C GLU A 319 -8.39 -0.34 -6.89
N CYS A 320 -7.27 -0.50 -7.57
CA CYS A 320 -5.93 -0.17 -7.08
C CYS A 320 -5.09 0.44 -8.20
N LEU A 321 -3.97 1.06 -7.83
CA LEU A 321 -2.94 1.47 -8.77
C LEU A 321 -1.66 0.68 -8.49
N ILE A 322 -1.18 -0.05 -9.49
CA ILE A 322 0.06 -0.81 -9.43
C ILE A 322 1.12 -0.02 -10.18
N ILE A 323 2.27 0.21 -9.55
CA ILE A 323 3.37 0.96 -10.15
C ILE A 323 4.61 0.07 -10.16
N THR A 324 5.17 -0.18 -11.35
CA THR A 324 6.34 -1.03 -11.52
C THR A 324 7.47 -0.22 -12.14
N GLY A 325 8.64 -0.26 -11.54
CA GLY A 325 9.86 0.29 -12.16
C GLY A 325 10.38 1.58 -11.57
N THR A 326 9.75 2.15 -10.53
CA THR A 326 10.26 3.36 -9.89
C THR A 326 11.58 3.11 -9.17
N GLU A 327 12.44 4.12 -9.15
CA GLU A 327 13.74 4.11 -8.49
C GLU A 327 13.66 4.86 -7.15
N GLN A 328 14.35 4.36 -6.15
CA GLN A 328 14.52 5.07 -4.89
C GLN A 328 15.72 6.00 -4.98
N TYR A 329 15.52 7.29 -4.70
CA TYR A 329 16.55 8.32 -4.84
C TYR A 329 17.12 8.82 -3.53
N SER A 330 16.45 8.56 -2.41
CA SER A 330 16.82 9.11 -1.09
C SER A 330 16.65 8.10 0.02
N LYS A 331 17.49 8.19 1.05
CA LYS A 331 17.28 7.61 2.38
C LYS A 331 16.75 8.68 3.33
N TYR A 332 15.97 8.24 4.29
CA TYR A 332 15.35 9.10 5.30
C TYR A 332 15.45 8.50 6.71
N SER A 333 15.03 9.24 7.70
CA SER A 333 14.79 8.76 9.06
C SER A 333 13.59 9.44 9.65
N GLY A 334 13.02 8.83 10.68
CA GLY A 334 11.84 9.34 11.36
C GLY A 334 10.55 9.16 10.58
N TYR A 335 9.46 9.69 11.14
CA TYR A 335 8.10 9.56 10.61
C TYR A 335 7.29 10.79 10.99
N ALA A 336 6.40 11.26 10.13
CA ALA A 336 5.58 12.45 10.34
C ALA A 336 6.43 13.67 10.77
N GLU A 337 6.28 14.17 11.99
CA GLU A 337 7.00 15.34 12.49
C GLU A 337 8.51 15.13 12.60
N SER A 338 8.96 13.90 12.80
CA SER A 338 10.38 13.56 12.93
C SER A 338 11.06 13.19 11.62
N TYR A 339 10.34 13.21 10.49
CA TYR A 339 10.91 12.91 9.17
C TYR A 339 12.09 13.81 8.85
N LYS A 340 13.19 13.22 8.41
CA LYS A 340 14.40 13.91 7.95
C LYS A 340 14.98 13.19 6.72
N TRP A 341 15.32 13.96 5.70
CA TRP A 341 16.16 13.48 4.62
C TRP A 341 17.56 13.16 5.17
N LYS A 342 18.12 12.00 4.84
CA LYS A 342 19.47 11.59 5.26
C LYS A 342 20.50 11.83 4.16
N GLU A 343 20.31 11.14 3.05
CA GLU A 343 21.31 11.10 1.97
C GLU A 343 20.71 10.67 0.63
N SER A 344 21.47 10.89 -0.44
CA SER A 344 21.17 10.33 -1.76
C SER A 344 21.36 8.82 -1.73
N HIS A 345 20.41 8.08 -2.29
CA HIS A 345 20.43 6.62 -2.39
C HIS A 345 20.71 6.18 -3.83
N ASN A 346 21.64 5.25 -4.01
CA ASN A 346 21.84 4.56 -5.27
C ASN A 346 21.04 3.26 -5.24
N ASP A 347 19.98 3.21 -6.03
CA ASP A 347 19.12 2.02 -6.11
C ASP A 347 19.76 0.98 -7.03
N GLU A 348 20.13 -0.16 -6.45
CA GLU A 348 20.78 -1.27 -7.16
C GLU A 348 19.79 -2.38 -7.53
N THR A 349 18.48 -2.18 -7.31
CA THR A 349 17.44 -3.15 -7.69
C THR A 349 17.59 -3.52 -9.18
N PRO A 350 17.65 -4.80 -9.55
CA PRO A 350 17.75 -5.24 -10.94
C PRO A 350 16.63 -4.65 -11.81
N ARG A 351 16.88 -4.58 -13.11
CA ARG A 351 15.89 -4.19 -14.11
C ARG A 351 15.36 -5.42 -14.85
N ASP A 352 14.10 -5.36 -15.23
CA ASP A 352 13.50 -6.35 -16.11
C ASP A 352 13.80 -6.05 -17.60
N ASP A 353 13.28 -6.89 -18.50
CA ASP A 353 13.46 -6.74 -19.95
C ASP A 353 12.85 -5.44 -20.51
N TRP A 354 11.92 -4.82 -19.77
CA TRP A 354 11.39 -3.48 -20.06
C TRP A 354 12.21 -2.37 -19.46
N GLN A 355 13.41 -2.66 -18.95
CA GLN A 355 14.27 -1.70 -18.28
C GLN A 355 13.61 -1.02 -17.06
N ARG A 356 12.62 -1.66 -16.45
CA ARG A 356 12.00 -1.22 -15.22
C ARG A 356 12.74 -1.84 -14.03
N ARG A 357 12.95 -1.07 -12.95
CA ARG A 357 13.40 -1.67 -11.67
C ARG A 357 12.42 -2.77 -11.24
N CYS A 358 12.93 -3.87 -10.71
CA CYS A 358 12.11 -4.95 -10.13
C CYS A 358 11.52 -4.52 -8.78
N THR A 359 10.91 -3.34 -8.77
CA THR A 359 10.18 -2.72 -7.67
C THR A 359 8.74 -2.61 -8.07
N GLU A 360 7.84 -3.29 -7.36
CA GLU A 360 6.41 -3.25 -7.60
C GLU A 360 5.70 -2.69 -6.36
N ILE A 361 5.00 -1.57 -6.53
CA ILE A 361 4.27 -0.87 -5.47
C ILE A 361 2.79 -0.94 -5.81
N VAL A 362 1.95 -1.20 -4.81
CA VAL A 362 0.49 -1.19 -4.98
C VAL A 362 -0.16 -0.22 -4.02
N ALA A 363 -0.81 0.80 -4.58
CA ALA A 363 -1.59 1.77 -3.86
C ALA A 363 -3.02 1.24 -3.65
N ILE A 364 -3.38 1.03 -2.39
CA ILE A 364 -4.72 0.62 -1.95
C ILE A 364 -5.19 1.54 -0.82
N ASP A 365 -6.35 2.15 -0.99
CA ASP A 365 -6.93 3.04 0.00
C ASP A 365 -7.79 2.29 1.01
N ALA A 366 -7.61 2.58 2.30
CA ALA A 366 -8.43 2.07 3.38
C ALA A 366 -9.63 2.96 3.66
N LEU A 367 -10.66 2.41 4.30
CA LEU A 367 -11.76 3.20 4.85
C LEU A 367 -11.29 3.99 6.07
N LYS A 368 -11.80 5.22 6.20
CA LYS A 368 -11.65 6.03 7.41
C LYS A 368 -12.85 5.78 8.33
N PHE A 369 -12.57 5.38 9.57
CA PHE A 369 -13.58 5.11 10.59
C PHE A 369 -13.62 6.24 11.62
N ARG A 370 -14.81 6.72 11.94
CA ARG A 370 -15.03 7.71 13.00
C ARG A 370 -15.27 7.03 14.36
N HIS A 371 -15.89 5.87 14.31
CA HIS A 371 -16.21 5.06 15.49
C HIS A 371 -15.59 3.67 15.35
N PHE A 372 -14.98 3.18 16.42
CA PHE A 372 -14.25 1.91 16.44
C PHE A 372 -15.07 0.72 15.91
N LEU A 373 -16.36 0.64 16.29
CA LEU A 373 -17.22 -0.47 15.93
C LEU A 373 -17.64 -0.50 14.45
N GLU A 374 -17.58 0.63 13.75
CA GLU A 374 -17.98 0.71 12.33
C GLU A 374 -17.18 -0.25 11.44
N GLN A 375 -15.92 -0.50 11.76
CA GLN A 375 -15.04 -1.33 10.95
C GLN A 375 -15.42 -2.82 10.98
N PHE A 376 -16.18 -3.26 12.00
CA PHE A 376 -16.67 -4.63 12.13
C PHE A 376 -18.01 -4.86 11.44
N LEU A 377 -18.62 -3.86 10.81
CA LEU A 377 -19.80 -4.04 9.98
C LEU A 377 -19.44 -4.92 8.76
N PRO A 378 -20.26 -5.95 8.43
CA PRO A 378 -19.95 -6.89 7.36
C PRO A 378 -19.61 -6.23 6.02
N GLU A 379 -20.34 -5.18 5.63
CA GLU A 379 -20.09 -4.44 4.39
C GLU A 379 -18.75 -3.68 4.41
N LYS A 380 -18.29 -3.24 5.60
CA LYS A 380 -16.99 -2.58 5.75
C LYS A 380 -15.85 -3.57 5.67
N MET A 381 -15.95 -4.70 6.40
CA MET A 381 -14.96 -5.77 6.34
C MET A 381 -14.85 -6.34 4.92
N ASN A 382 -15.98 -6.56 4.25
CA ASN A 382 -16.03 -7.06 2.88
C ASN A 382 -15.37 -6.09 1.89
N ARG A 383 -15.61 -4.79 2.06
CA ARG A 383 -14.94 -3.76 1.25
C ARG A 383 -13.42 -3.78 1.43
N GLU A 384 -12.93 -3.89 2.65
CA GLU A 384 -11.49 -3.93 2.93
C GLU A 384 -10.84 -5.23 2.39
N LEU A 385 -11.50 -6.37 2.54
CA LEU A 385 -11.08 -7.64 1.93
C LEU A 385 -10.97 -7.52 0.40
N ASN A 386 -12.00 -7.00 -0.25
CA ASN A 386 -12.01 -6.84 -1.70
C ASN A 386 -10.96 -5.85 -2.19
N LYS A 387 -10.71 -4.77 -1.44
CA LYS A 387 -9.67 -3.79 -1.75
C LYS A 387 -8.27 -4.40 -1.66
N ALA A 388 -7.96 -5.09 -0.58
CA ALA A 388 -6.68 -5.75 -0.41
C ALA A 388 -6.48 -6.84 -1.48
N TYR A 389 -7.50 -7.66 -1.71
CA TYR A 389 -7.45 -8.69 -2.76
C TYR A 389 -7.25 -8.09 -4.15
N CYS A 390 -7.95 -7.00 -4.49
CA CYS A 390 -7.74 -6.28 -5.75
C CYS A 390 -6.27 -5.88 -5.93
N GLY A 391 -5.62 -5.39 -4.87
CA GLY A 391 -4.21 -5.03 -4.92
C GLY A 391 -3.27 -6.21 -5.08
N PHE A 392 -3.58 -7.34 -4.46
CA PHE A 392 -2.68 -8.51 -4.39
C PHE A 392 -2.86 -9.47 -5.55
N PHE A 393 -4.04 -9.52 -6.14
CA PHE A 393 -4.37 -10.42 -7.24
C PHE A 393 -3.70 -10.02 -8.56
N ARG A 394 -3.25 -11.02 -9.32
CA ARG A 394 -2.79 -10.86 -10.72
C ARG A 394 -3.46 -11.90 -11.58
N SER A 395 -4.16 -11.46 -12.63
CA SER A 395 -4.75 -12.35 -13.62
C SER A 395 -3.65 -13.13 -14.36
N ASN A 396 -3.88 -14.42 -14.59
CA ASN A 396 -3.00 -15.29 -15.38
C ASN A 396 -1.59 -15.53 -14.81
N ALA A 397 -1.30 -15.14 -13.57
CA ALA A 397 -0.03 -15.44 -12.95
C ALA A 397 -0.06 -16.84 -12.29
N ASN A 398 0.99 -17.63 -12.53
CA ASN A 398 1.20 -18.85 -11.77
C ASN A 398 1.54 -18.48 -10.32
N ARG A 399 0.85 -19.07 -9.35
CA ARG A 399 1.05 -18.81 -7.91
C ARG A 399 2.51 -18.99 -7.47
N GLN A 400 3.24 -19.93 -8.08
CA GLN A 400 4.65 -20.17 -7.77
C GLN A 400 5.57 -19.00 -8.17
N HIS A 401 5.13 -18.16 -9.10
CA HIS A 401 5.89 -17.03 -9.61
C HIS A 401 5.44 -15.69 -9.03
N LEU A 402 4.53 -15.70 -8.05
CA LEU A 402 4.10 -14.48 -7.37
C LEU A 402 5.07 -14.13 -6.23
N SER A 403 5.53 -12.89 -6.21
CA SER A 403 6.28 -12.37 -5.06
C SER A 403 5.38 -12.27 -3.83
N ALA A 404 5.97 -12.34 -2.65
CA ALA A 404 5.27 -12.07 -1.39
C ALA A 404 4.75 -10.62 -1.36
N VAL A 405 3.78 -10.37 -0.49
CA VAL A 405 3.27 -9.02 -0.18
C VAL A 405 4.04 -8.46 1.01
N ALA A 406 4.72 -7.33 0.84
CA ALA A 406 5.31 -6.56 1.93
C ALA A 406 4.32 -5.48 2.37
N THR A 407 3.80 -5.59 3.58
CA THR A 407 2.74 -4.72 4.11
C THR A 407 2.90 -4.44 5.62
N GLY A 408 1.92 -3.83 6.25
CA GLY A 408 1.91 -3.52 7.68
C GLY A 408 0.56 -2.97 8.13
N ASN A 409 0.57 -1.95 8.98
CA ASN A 409 -0.60 -1.40 9.65
C ASN A 409 -1.50 -0.55 8.71
N TRP A 410 -1.91 -1.12 7.58
CA TRP A 410 -2.71 -0.47 6.55
C TRP A 410 -4.03 0.09 7.09
N GLY A 411 -4.19 1.42 7.00
CA GLY A 411 -5.38 2.12 7.47
C GLY A 411 -5.49 2.30 8.99
N CYS A 412 -4.45 1.92 9.77
CA CYS A 412 -4.53 1.93 11.23
C CYS A 412 -4.07 3.24 11.88
N GLY A 413 -3.46 4.16 11.13
CA GLY A 413 -3.06 5.49 11.62
C GLY A 413 -4.23 6.48 11.62
N ALA A 414 -4.12 7.54 10.83
CA ALA A 414 -5.11 8.61 10.72
C ALA A 414 -6.52 8.14 10.29
N PHE A 415 -6.65 6.91 9.79
CA PHE A 415 -7.94 6.34 9.36
C PHE A 415 -8.64 5.51 10.44
N GLY A 416 -7.99 5.28 11.60
CA GLY A 416 -8.63 4.70 12.79
C GLY A 416 -8.94 3.20 12.71
N GLY A 417 -8.28 2.46 11.81
CA GLY A 417 -8.43 1.00 11.70
C GLY A 417 -7.82 0.25 12.88
N ASP A 418 -8.41 -0.88 13.26
CA ASP A 418 -7.89 -1.81 14.24
C ASP A 418 -6.78 -2.67 13.62
N THR A 419 -5.59 -2.69 14.22
CA THR A 419 -4.42 -3.35 13.68
C THR A 419 -4.60 -4.86 13.55
N ARG A 420 -5.29 -5.50 14.50
CA ARG A 420 -5.54 -6.95 14.52
C ARG A 420 -6.53 -7.38 13.45
N LEU A 421 -7.62 -6.62 13.28
CA LEU A 421 -8.57 -6.83 12.18
C LEU A 421 -7.90 -6.64 10.82
N LYS A 422 -7.14 -5.55 10.68
CA LYS A 422 -6.46 -5.23 9.41
C LYS A 422 -5.38 -6.23 9.04
N ALA A 423 -4.69 -6.81 10.02
CA ALA A 423 -3.75 -7.90 9.79
C ALA A 423 -4.47 -9.13 9.23
N LEU A 424 -5.56 -9.59 9.85
CA LEU A 424 -6.35 -10.73 9.34
C LEU A 424 -6.91 -10.49 7.94
N ILE A 425 -7.47 -9.31 7.68
CA ILE A 425 -8.00 -8.95 6.35
C ILE A 425 -6.91 -9.09 5.29
N GLN A 426 -5.70 -8.59 5.55
CA GLN A 426 -4.60 -8.66 4.59
C GLN A 426 -4.08 -10.10 4.42
N LEU A 427 -3.97 -10.88 5.50
CA LEU A 427 -3.59 -12.30 5.45
C LEU A 427 -4.60 -13.13 4.63
N MET A 428 -5.90 -12.92 4.85
CA MET A 428 -6.96 -13.58 4.08
C MET A 428 -6.91 -13.21 2.60
N ALA A 429 -6.75 -11.93 2.29
CA ALA A 429 -6.66 -11.43 0.92
C ALA A 429 -5.41 -11.94 0.19
N ALA A 430 -4.27 -12.00 0.88
CA ALA A 430 -3.03 -12.52 0.33
C ALA A 430 -3.13 -14.03 0.06
N ALA A 431 -3.75 -14.79 0.96
CA ALA A 431 -3.98 -16.22 0.79
C ALA A 431 -4.81 -16.51 -0.46
N GLU A 432 -5.94 -15.80 -0.64
CA GLU A 432 -6.77 -15.92 -1.85
C GLU A 432 -6.01 -15.52 -3.13
N ALA A 433 -5.15 -14.52 -3.04
CA ALA A 433 -4.30 -14.11 -4.14
C ALA A 433 -3.11 -15.08 -4.38
N GLY A 434 -2.88 -16.04 -3.49
CA GLY A 434 -1.80 -17.03 -3.57
C GLY A 434 -0.42 -16.45 -3.27
N ARG A 435 -0.33 -15.44 -2.39
CA ARG A 435 0.91 -14.76 -1.99
C ARG A 435 1.21 -14.97 -0.52
N ASP A 436 2.49 -15.15 -0.21
CA ASP A 436 2.99 -15.06 1.17
C ASP A 436 3.03 -13.61 1.63
N VAL A 437 3.19 -13.39 2.94
CA VAL A 437 3.16 -12.05 3.54
C VAL A 437 4.42 -11.79 4.37
N ALA A 438 5.06 -10.65 4.14
CA ALA A 438 6.00 -10.00 5.03
C ALA A 438 5.30 -8.81 5.68
N TYR A 439 5.05 -8.90 7.00
CA TYR A 439 4.29 -7.90 7.75
C TYR A 439 5.18 -7.10 8.68
N PHE A 440 5.17 -5.79 8.55
CA PHE A 440 5.95 -4.84 9.35
C PHE A 440 5.04 -4.13 10.35
N THR A 441 5.31 -4.27 11.65
CA THR A 441 4.50 -3.65 12.72
C THR A 441 5.04 -2.30 13.17
N PHE A 442 6.19 -1.86 12.64
CA PHE A 442 6.80 -0.55 12.88
C PHE A 442 7.01 -0.24 14.37
N GLY A 443 7.70 -1.11 15.08
CA GLY A 443 8.03 -0.97 16.50
C GLY A 443 7.03 -1.62 17.46
N ASP A 444 5.85 -2.07 17.00
CA ASP A 444 4.87 -2.73 17.85
C ASP A 444 5.19 -4.24 18.01
N ALA A 445 6.05 -4.56 18.96
CA ALA A 445 6.44 -5.93 19.26
C ALA A 445 5.29 -6.78 19.83
N GLN A 446 4.28 -6.15 20.47
CA GLN A 446 3.11 -6.88 20.97
C GLN A 446 2.20 -7.30 19.81
N LEU A 447 1.94 -6.41 18.88
CA LEU A 447 1.18 -6.74 17.65
C LEU A 447 1.89 -7.84 16.86
N MET A 448 3.22 -7.79 16.75
CA MET A 448 4.01 -8.84 16.09
C MET A 448 3.74 -10.21 16.70
N ARG A 449 3.77 -10.31 18.04
CA ARG A 449 3.47 -11.56 18.75
C ARG A 449 2.01 -12.00 18.54
N ASP A 450 1.06 -11.11 18.75
CA ASP A 450 -0.38 -11.42 18.65
C ASP A 450 -0.74 -11.95 17.25
N VAL A 451 -0.24 -11.30 16.19
CA VAL A 451 -0.50 -11.71 14.81
C VAL A 451 0.21 -13.03 14.47
N HIS A 452 1.45 -13.22 14.93
CA HIS A 452 2.14 -14.49 14.74
C HIS A 452 1.44 -15.65 15.45
N GLU A 453 1.00 -15.46 16.68
CA GLU A 453 0.33 -16.47 17.48
C GLU A 453 -1.00 -16.89 16.85
N ILE A 454 -1.83 -15.92 16.46
CA ILE A 454 -3.12 -16.23 15.80
C ILE A 454 -2.90 -16.91 14.45
N HIS A 455 -1.95 -16.44 13.63
CA HIS A 455 -1.61 -17.07 12.36
C HIS A 455 -1.18 -18.53 12.55
N THR A 456 -0.26 -18.79 13.47
CA THR A 456 0.23 -20.14 13.80
C THR A 456 -0.89 -21.04 14.31
N PHE A 457 -1.76 -20.51 15.16
CA PHE A 457 -2.92 -21.23 15.69
C PHE A 457 -3.89 -21.64 14.58
N LEU A 458 -4.22 -20.73 13.68
CA LEU A 458 -5.15 -20.96 12.57
C LEU A 458 -4.56 -21.93 11.54
N THR A 459 -3.30 -21.78 11.19
CA THR A 459 -2.61 -22.66 10.23
C THR A 459 -2.50 -24.09 10.75
N LYS A 460 -2.12 -24.28 12.03
CA LYS A 460 -2.05 -25.61 12.65
C LYS A 460 -3.39 -26.35 12.70
N ARG A 461 -4.51 -25.61 12.62
CA ARG A 461 -5.87 -26.14 12.65
C ARG A 461 -6.53 -26.14 11.27
N GLU A 462 -5.76 -25.86 10.23
CA GLU A 462 -6.23 -25.84 8.84
C GLU A 462 -7.48 -24.96 8.63
N VAL A 463 -7.59 -23.86 9.40
CA VAL A 463 -8.72 -22.95 9.31
C VAL A 463 -8.69 -22.24 7.97
N THR A 464 -9.76 -22.40 7.19
CA THR A 464 -9.90 -21.79 5.86
C THR A 464 -10.28 -20.31 5.94
N VAL A 465 -10.01 -19.56 4.86
CA VAL A 465 -10.45 -18.17 4.69
C VAL A 465 -11.97 -18.04 4.86
N GLY A 466 -12.74 -19.01 4.33
CA GLY A 466 -14.20 -19.02 4.50
C GLY A 466 -14.63 -19.16 5.94
N ARG A 467 -13.96 -20.04 6.70
CA ARG A 467 -14.22 -20.16 8.14
C ARG A 467 -13.88 -18.89 8.90
N LEU A 468 -12.73 -18.25 8.57
CA LEU A 468 -12.35 -16.96 9.16
C LEU A 468 -13.37 -15.87 8.83
N TYR A 469 -13.81 -15.77 7.59
CA TYR A 469 -14.85 -14.81 7.18
C TYR A 469 -16.14 -14.99 7.97
N SER A 470 -16.58 -16.25 8.15
CA SER A 470 -17.73 -16.57 9.01
C SER A 470 -17.52 -16.13 10.45
N LEU A 471 -16.33 -16.34 11.03
CA LEU A 471 -15.99 -15.90 12.40
C LEU A 471 -15.99 -14.37 12.54
N LEU A 472 -15.49 -13.63 11.54
CA LEU A 472 -15.55 -12.17 11.54
C LEU A 472 -17.01 -11.67 11.56
N ASN A 473 -17.90 -12.27 10.75
CA ASN A 473 -19.33 -11.94 10.74
C ASN A 473 -20.04 -12.32 12.05
N GLN A 474 -19.65 -13.44 12.66
CA GLN A 474 -20.15 -13.82 13.99
C GLN A 474 -19.69 -12.84 15.07
N TYR A 475 -18.42 -12.40 15.05
CA TYR A 475 -17.93 -11.39 15.98
C TYR A 475 -18.71 -10.08 15.84
N SER A 476 -18.97 -9.64 14.64
CA SER A 476 -19.79 -8.47 14.36
C SER A 476 -21.20 -8.60 14.97
N SER A 477 -21.88 -9.72 14.70
CA SER A 477 -23.28 -9.91 15.08
C SER A 477 -23.48 -10.23 16.58
N VAL A 478 -22.54 -10.97 17.20
CA VAL A 478 -22.67 -11.44 18.59
C VAL A 478 -22.02 -10.47 19.57
N VAL A 479 -20.82 -9.97 19.24
CA VAL A 479 -20.02 -9.14 20.16
C VAL A 479 -20.24 -7.66 19.89
N CYS A 480 -20.00 -7.20 18.65
CA CYS A 480 -20.01 -5.76 18.34
C CYS A 480 -21.42 -5.17 18.39
N LYS A 481 -22.44 -5.88 17.86
CA LYS A 481 -23.84 -5.40 17.85
C LYS A 481 -24.41 -5.24 19.25
N ASN A 482 -23.96 -6.04 20.21
CA ASN A 482 -24.39 -5.99 21.60
C ASN A 482 -23.52 -5.13 22.50
N CYS A 483 -22.44 -4.55 21.95
CA CYS A 483 -21.54 -3.69 22.68
C CYS A 483 -22.20 -2.35 23.04
N ARG A 484 -22.26 -2.04 24.36
CA ARG A 484 -22.81 -0.79 24.90
C ARG A 484 -21.75 0.29 25.12
N THR A 485 -20.48 -0.07 24.95
CA THR A 485 -19.30 0.79 25.11
C THR A 485 -18.69 1.12 23.76
N THR A 486 -17.64 1.93 23.76
CA THR A 486 -16.92 2.27 22.52
C THR A 486 -16.09 1.11 21.97
N ARG A 487 -15.74 0.12 22.82
CA ARG A 487 -14.99 -1.10 22.46
C ARG A 487 -15.59 -2.33 23.14
N PRO A 488 -15.58 -3.48 22.47
CA PRO A 488 -16.02 -4.74 23.06
C PRO A 488 -15.10 -5.21 24.21
N ASP A 489 -15.66 -5.84 25.21
CA ASP A 489 -14.89 -6.47 26.30
C ASP A 489 -14.12 -7.71 25.83
N VAL A 490 -14.66 -8.42 24.84
CA VAL A 490 -14.01 -9.57 24.22
C VAL A 490 -13.29 -9.13 22.96
N SER A 491 -11.98 -9.33 22.91
CA SER A 491 -11.19 -8.99 21.73
C SER A 491 -11.50 -9.93 20.55
N LEU A 492 -11.25 -9.45 19.32
CA LEU A 492 -11.43 -10.26 18.11
C LEU A 492 -10.65 -11.57 18.17
N TYR A 493 -9.38 -11.52 18.56
CA TYR A 493 -8.52 -12.71 18.61
C TYR A 493 -8.97 -13.68 19.71
N SER A 494 -9.34 -13.19 20.90
CA SER A 494 -9.88 -14.03 21.98
C SER A 494 -11.15 -14.77 21.55
N PHE A 495 -12.05 -14.08 20.83
CA PHE A 495 -13.25 -14.68 20.25
C PHE A 495 -12.91 -15.79 19.24
N ILE A 496 -11.95 -15.54 18.33
CA ILE A 496 -11.52 -16.53 17.34
C ILE A 496 -10.91 -17.75 18.03
N TYR A 497 -10.01 -17.55 19.02
CA TYR A 497 -9.43 -18.66 19.80
C TYR A 497 -10.50 -19.52 20.46
N GLU A 498 -11.49 -18.91 21.11
CA GLU A 498 -12.61 -19.63 21.75
C GLU A 498 -13.40 -20.46 20.72
N LYS A 499 -13.85 -19.83 19.63
CA LYS A 499 -14.72 -20.49 18.64
C LYS A 499 -14.03 -21.60 17.87
N VAL A 500 -12.76 -21.46 17.57
CA VAL A 500 -11.98 -22.51 16.88
C VAL A 500 -11.63 -23.65 17.81
N SER A 501 -11.38 -23.37 19.11
CA SER A 501 -11.07 -24.41 20.10
C SER A 501 -12.30 -25.22 20.52
N SER A 502 -13.50 -24.62 20.54
CA SER A 502 -14.74 -25.30 20.93
C SER A 502 -15.32 -26.22 19.84
N HIS A 503 -14.84 -26.12 18.57
CA HIS A 503 -15.25 -26.98 17.47
C HIS A 503 -14.01 -27.54 16.78
N PRO A 504 -13.36 -28.58 17.36
CA PRO A 504 -12.30 -29.29 16.63
C PRO A 504 -12.90 -29.91 15.37
N THR A 505 -12.19 -29.77 14.24
CA THR A 505 -12.55 -30.37 12.95
C THR A 505 -12.57 -31.90 13.04
N SER A 506 -13.69 -32.45 13.45
CA SER A 506 -13.97 -33.88 13.48
C SER A 506 -15.12 -34.22 12.54
N ASP A 507 -14.95 -34.06 11.21
CA ASP A 507 -15.94 -34.57 10.25
C ASP A 507 -15.36 -34.74 8.82
N ILE A 508 -14.12 -35.25 8.68
CA ILE A 508 -13.60 -35.62 7.35
C ILE A 508 -13.18 -37.12 7.26
N HIS A 509 -13.32 -37.93 8.33
CA HIS A 509 -12.95 -39.34 8.27
C HIS A 509 -14.10 -40.32 8.58
N ALA A 510 -15.35 -39.97 8.36
CA ALA A 510 -16.47 -40.89 8.56
C ALA A 510 -17.33 -41.07 7.31
N SER A 511 -16.71 -41.43 6.14
CA SER A 511 -17.48 -41.98 5.02
C SER A 511 -16.58 -42.70 4.00
N LYS A 512 -15.81 -43.71 4.48
CA LYS A 512 -15.24 -44.76 3.63
C LYS A 512 -15.08 -46.01 4.45
N ASP A 513 -16.15 -46.62 4.86
CA ASP A 513 -16.23 -48.03 5.22
C ASP A 513 -17.69 -48.42 5.34
N SER A 514 -18.31 -48.76 4.22
CA SER A 514 -19.47 -49.66 4.19
C SER A 514 -19.75 -50.03 2.73
N GLY A 515 -19.48 -51.28 2.37
CA GLY A 515 -20.08 -51.82 1.19
C GLY A 515 -19.18 -52.64 0.24
N ILE A 516 -18.44 -53.60 0.76
CA ILE A 516 -18.07 -54.76 -0.07
C ILE A 516 -19.07 -55.87 0.27
N SER A 517 -20.12 -56.01 -0.52
CA SER A 517 -20.95 -57.20 -0.54
C SER A 517 -20.50 -58.06 -1.72
N PHE A 518 -19.91 -59.19 -1.39
CA PHE A 518 -19.73 -60.32 -2.33
C PHE A 518 -21.10 -60.84 -2.74
N SER A 519 -21.40 -60.85 -4.02
CA SER A 519 -22.42 -61.72 -4.60
C SER A 519 -21.75 -62.75 -5.47
N THR A 520 -21.94 -64.00 -5.05
CA THR A 520 -21.59 -65.27 -5.67
C THR A 520 -22.13 -65.40 -7.09
N LEU A 521 -21.26 -65.92 -7.95
CA LEU A 521 -21.58 -66.53 -9.22
C LEU A 521 -22.54 -67.73 -9.02
N ASP A 522 -23.56 -67.81 -9.84
CA ASP A 522 -24.06 -69.08 -10.32
C ASP A 522 -24.44 -69.01 -11.79
N SER A 523 -23.96 -70.02 -12.44
CA SER A 523 -24.04 -70.47 -13.82
C SER A 523 -25.44 -70.62 -14.42
N HIS A 524 -25.69 -70.07 -15.60
CA HIS A 524 -26.09 -70.91 -16.78
C HIS A 524 -25.87 -70.14 -18.07
#